data_24edc010834d86964a85d693b13fd83f
#
_entry.id   24edc010834d86964a85d693b13fd83f
#
_cell.length_a   1.000
_cell.length_b   1.000
_cell.length_c   1.000
_cell.angle_alpha   90.00
_cell.angle_beta   90.00
_cell.angle_gamma   90.00
#
_symmetry.space_group_name_H-M   'P 1'
#
loop_
_entity.id
_entity.type
_entity.pdbx_description
1 polymer ?
#
loop_
_entity_poly.entity_id
_entity_poly.type
_entity_poly.pdbx_seq_one_letter_code
_entity_poly.pdbx_strand_id
1 'polypeptide(L)'
;EHGHNVIWRPPEHKYYMSDKRGKDMRRPFYCEYFLQVKKHLHEQMAPHMDKMPFKWDFREYGAIPDGSLSPVHSEPPEFDLYAITFKESFMNFTENLSIPWIREIVDRDPHHVGLIMNPKTCKAKGLKEGDYIEVRSQFGVLTGWLVFTEGIHPEVVGVSNATNRTVTHSPVTRLGGGQFNTLLGNNFEYSDLVSGAMESVARVKVTKLPPPPRPQKY
;
A
#
# COMPACT_ATOMS: atom_id res chain seq x y z
N GLU A 1 31.32 0.99 -16.54
CA GLU A 1 30.09 1.74 -16.28
C GLU A 1 29.19 1.63 -17.49
N HIS A 2 28.14 0.82 -17.41
CA HIS A 2 27.19 0.63 -18.51
C HIS A 2 26.04 1.65 -18.30
N GLY A 3 26.12 2.78 -18.98
CA GLY A 3 25.00 3.73 -19.03
C GLY A 3 23.87 3.12 -19.85
N HIS A 4 22.74 2.94 -19.22
CA HIS A 4 21.52 2.48 -19.88
C HIS A 4 20.71 3.69 -20.32
N ASN A 5 20.42 3.80 -21.59
CA ASN A 5 19.53 4.81 -22.14
C ASN A 5 18.17 4.20 -22.39
N VAL A 6 17.13 4.85 -21.88
CA VAL A 6 15.74 4.54 -22.24
C VAL A 6 15.39 5.37 -23.47
N ILE A 7 15.14 4.70 -24.59
CA ILE A 7 14.77 5.33 -25.84
C ILE A 7 13.26 5.13 -26.05
N TRP A 8 12.54 6.25 -26.16
CA TRP A 8 11.15 6.23 -26.57
C TRP A 8 11.06 6.32 -28.10
N ARG A 9 10.35 5.37 -28.74
CA ARG A 9 10.18 5.34 -30.20
C ARG A 9 8.70 5.48 -30.56
N PRO A 10 8.26 6.66 -31.03
CA PRO A 10 6.96 6.79 -31.71
C PRO A 10 7.04 6.15 -33.11
N PRO A 11 5.95 5.65 -33.68
CA PRO A 11 4.58 5.64 -33.16
C PRO A 11 4.23 4.41 -32.30
N GLU A 12 5.17 3.55 -32.05
CA GLU A 12 4.93 2.26 -31.40
C GLU A 12 4.67 2.38 -29.90
N HIS A 13 4.83 3.57 -29.32
CA HIS A 13 4.70 3.85 -27.89
C HIS A 13 5.44 2.86 -26.98
N LYS A 14 6.57 2.35 -27.47
CA LYS A 14 7.40 1.39 -26.76
C LYS A 14 8.64 2.06 -26.20
N TYR A 15 8.93 1.75 -24.95
CA TYR A 15 10.19 2.12 -24.33
C TYR A 15 11.20 0.99 -24.54
N TYR A 16 12.34 1.33 -25.09
CA TYR A 16 13.46 0.40 -25.26
C TYR A 16 14.58 0.81 -24.31
N MET A 17 15.09 -0.14 -23.58
CA MET A 17 16.39 0.00 -22.93
C MET A 17 17.45 -0.55 -23.85
N SER A 18 18.40 0.27 -24.24
CA SER A 18 19.56 -0.15 -25.01
C SER A 18 20.84 0.11 -24.25
N ASP A 19 21.83 -0.76 -24.42
CA ASP A 19 23.20 -0.45 -24.00
C ASP A 19 23.83 0.57 -24.95
N LYS A 20 25.01 1.05 -24.61
CA LYS A 20 25.77 2.00 -25.46
C LYS A 20 26.06 1.48 -26.88
N ARG A 21 25.87 0.20 -27.14
CA ARG A 21 26.04 -0.48 -28.42
C ARG A 21 24.74 -0.59 -29.21
N GLY A 22 23.64 -0.03 -28.69
CA GLY A 22 22.34 -0.05 -29.33
C GLY A 22 21.59 -1.39 -29.27
N LYS A 23 22.05 -2.33 -28.45
CA LYS A 23 21.37 -3.61 -28.25
C LYS A 23 20.22 -3.45 -27.29
N ASP A 24 19.08 -4.06 -27.62
CA ASP A 24 17.94 -4.10 -26.72
C ASP A 24 18.31 -4.90 -25.46
N MET A 25 18.10 -4.26 -24.31
CA MET A 25 18.31 -4.91 -23.03
C MET A 25 17.01 -5.50 -22.52
N ARG A 26 17.01 -6.79 -22.32
CA ARG A 26 15.94 -7.46 -21.59
C ARG A 26 16.15 -7.22 -20.09
N ARG A 27 15.13 -6.79 -19.40
CA ARG A 27 15.16 -6.74 -17.93
C ARG A 27 14.96 -8.15 -17.39
N PRO A 28 15.92 -8.71 -16.66
CA PRO A 28 15.68 -9.97 -15.99
C PRO A 28 14.64 -9.75 -14.88
N PHE A 29 13.70 -10.68 -14.76
CA PHE A 29 12.77 -10.73 -13.62
C PHE A 29 13.35 -11.50 -12.43
N TYR A 30 14.59 -11.93 -12.54
CA TYR A 30 15.29 -12.70 -11.50
C TYR A 30 16.72 -12.17 -11.35
N CYS A 31 17.27 -12.37 -10.16
CA CYS A 31 18.63 -11.98 -9.84
C CYS A 31 19.32 -13.12 -9.07
N GLU A 32 20.03 -13.96 -9.78
CA GLU A 32 20.76 -15.12 -9.20
C GLU A 32 21.86 -14.68 -8.22
N TYR A 33 22.33 -13.46 -8.31
CA TYR A 33 23.31 -12.90 -7.37
C TYR A 33 22.79 -12.92 -5.93
N PHE A 34 21.47 -12.78 -5.71
CA PHE A 34 20.91 -12.88 -4.38
C PHE A 34 21.12 -14.24 -3.71
N LEU A 35 21.28 -15.32 -4.46
CA LEU A 35 21.63 -16.63 -3.90
C LEU A 35 23.03 -16.63 -3.29
N GLN A 36 23.97 -15.91 -3.90
CA GLN A 36 25.31 -15.75 -3.36
C GLN A 36 25.31 -14.84 -2.13
N VAL A 37 24.55 -13.74 -2.18
CA VAL A 37 24.33 -12.84 -1.04
C VAL A 37 23.73 -13.62 0.13
N LYS A 38 22.69 -14.42 -0.13
CA LYS A 38 22.07 -15.30 0.89
C LYS A 38 23.07 -16.19 1.59
N LYS A 39 23.90 -16.89 0.81
CA LYS A 39 24.93 -17.77 1.35
C LYS A 39 25.90 -17.00 2.24
N HIS A 40 26.43 -15.89 1.73
CA HIS A 40 27.38 -15.06 2.45
C HIS A 40 26.80 -14.48 3.75
N LEU A 41 25.60 -13.93 3.70
CA LEU A 41 24.91 -13.40 4.88
C LEU A 41 24.65 -14.50 5.91
N HIS A 42 24.22 -15.69 5.46
CA HIS A 42 24.01 -16.81 6.36
C HIS A 42 25.32 -17.20 7.07
N GLU A 43 26.41 -17.32 6.36
CA GLU A 43 27.71 -17.64 6.91
C GLU A 43 28.20 -16.60 7.93
N GLN A 44 27.98 -15.31 7.67
CA GLN A 44 28.45 -14.23 8.52
C GLN A 44 27.51 -13.93 9.71
N MET A 45 26.21 -14.06 9.52
CA MET A 45 25.21 -13.59 10.49
C MET A 45 24.64 -14.72 11.34
N ALA A 46 24.54 -15.95 10.83
CA ALA A 46 23.99 -17.07 11.60
C ALA A 46 24.64 -17.26 12.99
N PRO A 47 25.98 -17.11 13.16
CA PRO A 47 26.61 -17.22 14.47
C PRO A 47 26.21 -16.14 15.48
N HIS A 48 25.56 -15.05 14.99
CA HIS A 48 25.20 -13.90 15.81
C HIS A 48 23.70 -13.72 15.97
N MET A 49 22.88 -14.58 15.35
CA MET A 49 21.42 -14.47 15.33
C MET A 49 20.80 -14.43 16.74
N ASP A 50 21.35 -15.19 17.69
CA ASP A 50 20.84 -15.20 19.07
C ASP A 50 21.01 -13.85 19.79
N LYS A 51 21.90 -13.00 19.31
CA LYS A 51 22.17 -11.66 19.87
C LYS A 51 21.38 -10.56 19.20
N MET A 52 20.66 -10.87 18.12
CA MET A 52 19.86 -9.90 17.40
C MET A 52 18.48 -9.72 18.02
N PRO A 53 17.93 -8.51 18.03
CA PRO A 53 16.58 -8.25 18.53
C PRO A 53 15.46 -8.81 17.63
N PHE A 54 15.80 -9.34 16.47
CA PHE A 54 14.88 -9.93 15.49
C PHE A 54 15.53 -11.12 14.80
N LYS A 55 14.70 -12.00 14.24
CA LYS A 55 15.17 -13.12 13.42
C LYS A 55 15.25 -12.70 11.96
N TRP A 56 16.41 -12.82 11.36
CA TRP A 56 16.60 -12.56 9.95
C TRP A 56 16.14 -13.76 9.13
N ASP A 57 15.19 -13.56 8.22
CA ASP A 57 14.73 -14.61 7.31
C ASP A 57 15.54 -14.57 6.01
N PHE A 58 16.50 -15.48 5.91
CA PHE A 58 17.34 -15.59 4.71
C PHE A 58 16.59 -16.11 3.49
N ARG A 59 15.34 -16.60 3.62
CA ARG A 59 14.56 -17.08 2.49
C ARG A 59 14.20 -15.94 1.54
N GLU A 60 14.06 -14.73 2.03
CA GLU A 60 13.76 -13.55 1.23
C GLU A 60 14.85 -13.25 0.17
N TYR A 61 16.09 -13.69 0.39
CA TYR A 61 17.16 -13.58 -0.60
C TYR A 61 17.06 -14.67 -1.67
N GLY A 62 15.92 -14.73 -2.34
CA GLY A 62 15.70 -15.62 -3.48
C GLY A 62 16.10 -14.98 -4.81
N ALA A 63 16.37 -15.80 -5.82
CA ALA A 63 16.59 -15.30 -7.18
C ALA A 63 15.35 -14.66 -7.78
N ILE A 64 14.18 -15.07 -7.31
CA ILE A 64 12.85 -14.55 -7.69
C ILE A 64 12.16 -14.13 -6.39
N PRO A 65 11.54 -12.93 -6.34
CA PRO A 65 10.73 -12.55 -5.19
C PRO A 65 9.60 -13.55 -4.93
N ASP A 66 9.42 -13.93 -3.69
CA ASP A 66 8.37 -14.87 -3.27
C ASP A 66 7.35 -14.17 -2.37
N GLY A 67 6.21 -13.77 -2.95
CA GLY A 67 5.14 -13.11 -2.22
C GLY A 67 4.48 -13.98 -1.13
N SER A 68 4.69 -15.31 -1.16
CA SER A 68 4.16 -16.21 -0.12
C SER A 68 4.87 -16.04 1.23
N LEU A 69 6.03 -15.36 1.24
CA LEU A 69 6.77 -15.04 2.46
C LEU A 69 6.21 -13.83 3.20
N SER A 70 5.31 -13.06 2.58
CA SER A 70 4.70 -11.90 3.24
C SER A 70 3.93 -12.33 4.50
N PRO A 71 4.18 -11.67 5.64
CA PRO A 71 3.55 -12.00 6.93
C PRO A 71 2.03 -11.80 6.92
N VAL A 72 1.49 -11.02 6.01
CA VAL A 72 0.03 -10.79 5.88
C VAL A 72 -0.75 -12.08 5.61
N HIS A 73 -0.11 -13.10 5.04
CA HIS A 73 -0.74 -14.40 4.80
C HIS A 73 -0.91 -15.24 6.07
N SER A 74 -0.17 -14.92 7.13
CA SER A 74 -0.17 -15.62 8.41
C SER A 74 -0.99 -14.90 9.49
N GLU A 75 -1.62 -13.78 9.16
CA GLU A 75 -2.43 -13.02 10.11
C GLU A 75 -3.72 -13.76 10.51
N PRO A 76 -4.30 -13.44 11.69
CA PRO A 76 -5.49 -14.11 12.20
C PRO A 76 -6.66 -14.06 11.21
N PRO A 77 -7.44 -15.14 11.07
CA PRO A 77 -8.49 -15.28 10.05
C PRO A 77 -9.68 -14.32 10.24
N GLU A 78 -9.79 -13.69 11.38
CA GLU A 78 -10.80 -12.64 11.61
C GLU A 78 -10.56 -11.38 10.78
N PHE A 79 -9.33 -11.16 10.32
CA PHE A 79 -8.98 -10.12 9.37
C PHE A 79 -9.14 -10.69 7.96
N ASP A 80 -10.35 -10.77 7.48
CA ASP A 80 -10.75 -11.53 6.30
C ASP A 80 -10.61 -10.78 4.97
N LEU A 81 -10.22 -9.51 5.01
CA LEU A 81 -9.99 -8.67 3.83
C LEU A 81 -8.56 -8.13 3.79
N TYR A 82 -8.16 -7.67 2.62
CA TYR A 82 -6.91 -6.96 2.41
C TYR A 82 -7.18 -5.46 2.26
N ALA A 83 -6.46 -4.62 2.99
CA ALA A 83 -6.47 -3.19 2.77
C ALA A 83 -5.28 -2.78 1.92
N ILE A 84 -5.54 -1.99 0.90
CA ILE A 84 -4.52 -1.40 0.02
C ILE A 84 -4.69 0.12 -0.05
N THR A 85 -3.63 0.80 -0.40
CA THR A 85 -3.70 2.23 -0.71
C THR A 85 -3.54 2.45 -2.21
N PHE A 86 -4.22 3.46 -2.73
CA PHE A 86 -4.13 3.88 -4.13
C PHE A 86 -3.95 5.39 -4.24
N LYS A 87 -3.52 5.85 -5.40
CA LYS A 87 -3.34 7.27 -5.70
C LYS A 87 -4.26 7.65 -6.85
N GLU A 88 -4.91 8.76 -6.70
CA GLU A 88 -5.65 9.39 -7.79
C GLU A 88 -4.67 10.01 -8.80
N SER A 89 -5.06 10.02 -10.07
CA SER A 89 -4.22 10.49 -11.17
C SER A 89 -3.83 11.97 -11.07
N PHE A 90 -4.63 12.78 -10.37
CA PHE A 90 -4.42 14.21 -10.18
C PHE A 90 -3.67 14.54 -8.87
N MET A 91 -3.31 13.51 -8.09
CA MET A 91 -2.61 13.67 -6.82
C MET A 91 -1.14 13.31 -6.95
N ASN A 92 -0.26 14.22 -6.52
CA ASN A 92 1.16 13.94 -6.34
C ASN A 92 1.43 13.58 -4.89
N PHE A 93 1.34 12.31 -4.56
CA PHE A 93 1.35 11.82 -3.17
C PHE A 93 0.30 12.57 -2.33
N THR A 94 0.72 13.39 -1.42
CA THR A 94 -0.14 14.21 -0.57
C THR A 94 0.30 15.68 -0.58
N GLU A 95 1.29 16.00 -1.41
CA GLU A 95 1.94 17.30 -1.39
C GLU A 95 1.07 18.41 -1.97
N ASN A 96 0.29 18.10 -2.99
CA ASN A 96 -0.53 19.08 -3.68
C ASN A 96 -1.94 19.28 -3.09
N LEU A 97 -2.28 18.61 -1.97
CA LEU A 97 -3.56 18.81 -1.26
C LEU A 97 -3.76 20.22 -0.71
N SER A 98 -2.66 20.96 -0.49
CA SER A 98 -2.70 22.35 -0.05
C SER A 98 -3.07 23.34 -1.16
N ILE A 99 -3.10 22.88 -2.42
CA ILE A 99 -3.49 23.69 -3.57
C ILE A 99 -5.03 23.74 -3.64
N PRO A 100 -5.67 24.93 -3.53
CA PRO A 100 -7.13 25.04 -3.44
C PRO A 100 -7.89 24.38 -4.61
N TRP A 101 -7.39 24.49 -5.82
CA TRP A 101 -7.97 23.88 -7.02
C TRP A 101 -8.00 22.35 -6.95
N ILE A 102 -6.88 21.76 -6.54
CA ILE A 102 -6.77 20.30 -6.37
C ILE A 102 -7.72 19.87 -5.26
N ARG A 103 -7.77 20.64 -4.18
CA ARG A 103 -8.64 20.38 -3.06
C ARG A 103 -10.12 20.35 -3.46
N GLU A 104 -10.56 21.29 -4.27
CA GLU A 104 -11.95 21.34 -4.73
C GLU A 104 -12.31 20.11 -5.57
N ILE A 105 -11.38 19.60 -6.40
CA ILE A 105 -11.59 18.38 -7.19
C ILE A 105 -11.67 17.17 -6.26
N VAL A 106 -10.70 17.04 -5.35
CA VAL A 106 -10.57 15.93 -4.42
C VAL A 106 -11.80 15.79 -3.51
N ASP A 107 -12.32 16.91 -3.00
CA ASP A 107 -13.49 16.92 -2.12
C ASP A 107 -14.78 16.47 -2.81
N ARG A 108 -14.80 16.46 -4.13
CA ARG A 108 -15.93 16.02 -4.94
C ARG A 108 -15.79 14.59 -5.44
N ASP A 109 -14.61 14.00 -5.31
CA ASP A 109 -14.38 12.61 -5.70
C ASP A 109 -14.75 11.67 -4.55
N PRO A 110 -15.84 10.90 -4.66
CA PRO A 110 -16.26 9.99 -3.60
C PRO A 110 -15.23 8.89 -3.32
N HIS A 111 -14.46 8.49 -4.32
CA HIS A 111 -13.42 7.46 -4.14
C HIS A 111 -12.23 7.98 -3.34
N HIS A 112 -11.99 9.29 -3.39
CA HIS A 112 -10.94 9.91 -2.60
C HIS A 112 -11.32 10.04 -1.12
N VAL A 113 -12.53 10.51 -0.85
CA VAL A 113 -12.98 10.78 0.52
C VAL A 113 -13.57 9.56 1.23
N GLY A 114 -13.86 8.50 0.50
CA GLY A 114 -14.48 7.27 0.99
C GLY A 114 -13.51 6.11 1.15
N LEU A 115 -14.00 5.09 1.82
CA LEU A 115 -13.38 3.77 1.87
C LEU A 115 -14.07 2.92 0.80
N ILE A 116 -13.31 2.51 -0.22
CA ILE A 116 -13.90 1.83 -1.36
C ILE A 116 -13.91 0.31 -1.17
N MET A 117 -15.04 -0.31 -1.47
CA MET A 117 -15.19 -1.77 -1.42
C MET A 117 -16.07 -2.26 -2.58
N ASN A 118 -15.87 -3.54 -2.91
CA ASN A 118 -16.70 -4.20 -3.91
C ASN A 118 -18.12 -4.43 -3.37
N PRO A 119 -19.18 -4.08 -4.11
CA PRO A 119 -20.57 -4.24 -3.67
C PRO A 119 -20.95 -5.70 -3.35
N LYS A 120 -20.31 -6.69 -4.00
CA LYS A 120 -20.54 -8.11 -3.70
C LYS A 120 -20.14 -8.44 -2.25
N THR A 121 -18.99 -7.98 -1.81
CA THR A 121 -18.50 -8.18 -0.45
C THR A 121 -19.32 -7.39 0.56
N CYS A 122 -19.65 -6.15 0.23
CA CYS A 122 -20.50 -5.33 1.08
C CYS A 122 -21.85 -5.97 1.33
N LYS A 123 -22.50 -6.51 0.28
CA LYS A 123 -23.76 -7.24 0.40
C LYS A 123 -23.64 -8.48 1.29
N ALA A 124 -22.55 -9.26 1.13
CA ALA A 124 -22.31 -10.43 1.97
C ALA A 124 -22.11 -10.07 3.45
N LYS A 125 -21.53 -8.90 3.73
CA LYS A 125 -21.33 -8.38 5.09
C LYS A 125 -22.50 -7.53 5.62
N GLY A 126 -23.61 -7.40 4.88
CA GLY A 126 -24.77 -6.60 5.28
C GLY A 126 -24.53 -5.09 5.28
N LEU A 127 -23.51 -4.63 4.56
CA LEU A 127 -23.15 -3.23 4.42
C LEU A 127 -23.89 -2.58 3.24
N LYS A 128 -24.16 -1.27 3.35
CA LYS A 128 -24.83 -0.47 2.33
C LYS A 128 -23.93 0.71 1.93
N GLU A 129 -24.11 1.15 0.69
CA GLU A 129 -23.51 2.40 0.21
C GLU A 129 -23.78 3.54 1.19
N GLY A 130 -22.74 4.29 1.55
CA GLY A 130 -22.83 5.39 2.49
C GLY A 130 -22.89 4.99 3.97
N ASP A 131 -22.72 3.72 4.34
CA ASP A 131 -22.53 3.34 5.73
C ASP A 131 -21.22 3.93 6.27
N TYR A 132 -21.23 4.31 7.56
CA TYR A 132 -19.99 4.65 8.25
C TYR A 132 -19.37 3.38 8.79
N ILE A 133 -18.11 3.11 8.45
CA ILE A 133 -17.43 1.86 8.76
C ILE A 133 -16.11 2.08 9.48
N GLU A 134 -15.74 1.11 10.26
CA GLU A 134 -14.41 0.92 10.82
C GLU A 134 -13.68 -0.14 9.98
N VAL A 135 -12.44 0.15 9.63
CA VAL A 135 -11.47 -0.80 9.06
C VAL A 135 -10.38 -0.99 10.12
N ARG A 136 -10.22 -2.18 10.60
CA ARG A 136 -9.32 -2.54 11.69
C ARG A 136 -8.34 -3.62 11.26
N SER A 137 -7.06 -3.37 11.42
CA SER A 137 -5.99 -4.38 11.42
C SER A 137 -5.60 -4.74 12.85
N GLN A 138 -4.64 -5.63 13.03
CA GLN A 138 -4.06 -5.88 14.34
C GLN A 138 -3.18 -4.71 14.86
N PHE A 139 -2.82 -3.76 14.01
CA PHE A 139 -1.93 -2.64 14.34
C PHE A 139 -2.68 -1.34 14.60
N GLY A 140 -3.84 -1.18 13.98
CA GLY A 140 -4.58 0.05 14.12
C GLY A 140 -5.94 0.06 13.46
N VAL A 141 -6.51 1.23 13.43
CA VAL A 141 -7.90 1.45 13.01
C VAL A 141 -7.99 2.71 12.18
N LEU A 142 -8.83 2.67 11.16
CA LEU A 142 -9.32 3.86 10.48
C LEU A 142 -10.84 3.76 10.30
N THR A 143 -11.49 4.90 10.16
CA THR A 143 -12.94 4.98 9.95
C THR A 143 -13.24 5.88 8.77
N GLY A 144 -14.36 5.64 8.10
CA GLY A 144 -14.77 6.47 6.96
C GLY A 144 -16.12 6.05 6.41
N TRP A 145 -16.57 6.78 5.41
CA TRP A 145 -17.80 6.48 4.68
C TRP A 145 -17.52 5.44 3.59
N LEU A 146 -18.37 4.45 3.51
CA LEU A 146 -18.26 3.37 2.53
C LEU A 146 -18.74 3.83 1.15
N VAL A 147 -17.91 3.61 0.15
CA VAL A 147 -18.21 3.86 -1.27
C VAL A 147 -18.07 2.57 -2.06
N PHE A 148 -19.08 2.26 -2.86
CA PHE A 148 -19.08 1.06 -3.68
C PHE A 148 -18.36 1.29 -5.00
N THR A 149 -17.56 0.32 -5.39
CA THR A 149 -17.00 0.25 -6.75
C THR A 149 -16.76 -1.19 -7.17
N GLU A 150 -17.15 -1.54 -8.38
CA GLU A 150 -16.80 -2.84 -8.97
C GLU A 150 -15.36 -2.87 -9.49
N GLY A 151 -14.70 -1.72 -9.52
CA GLY A 151 -13.31 -1.57 -9.95
C GLY A 151 -12.27 -2.10 -8.94
N ILE A 152 -12.71 -2.65 -7.80
CA ILE A 152 -11.84 -3.24 -6.79
C ILE A 152 -12.16 -4.72 -6.59
N HIS A 153 -11.12 -5.53 -6.31
CA HIS A 153 -11.32 -6.96 -6.03
C HIS A 153 -12.24 -7.18 -4.80
N PRO A 154 -13.10 -8.20 -4.80
CA PRO A 154 -14.02 -8.45 -3.68
C PRO A 154 -13.35 -8.63 -2.30
N GLU A 155 -12.12 -9.12 -2.26
CA GLU A 155 -11.39 -9.31 -1.01
C GLU A 155 -10.61 -8.07 -0.55
N VAL A 156 -10.80 -6.91 -1.22
CA VAL A 156 -9.96 -5.73 -0.99
C VAL A 156 -10.78 -4.54 -0.52
N VAL A 157 -10.23 -3.82 0.46
CA VAL A 157 -10.64 -2.47 0.88
C VAL A 157 -9.62 -1.48 0.37
N GLY A 158 -10.07 -0.50 -0.41
CA GLY A 158 -9.21 0.56 -0.92
C GLY A 158 -9.30 1.83 -0.08
N VAL A 159 -8.14 2.41 0.20
CA VAL A 159 -8.00 3.67 0.94
C VAL A 159 -7.16 4.61 0.12
N SER A 160 -7.67 5.80 -0.19
CA SER A 160 -6.87 6.80 -0.90
C SER A 160 -5.63 7.19 -0.08
N ASN A 161 -4.50 7.25 -0.74
CA ASN A 161 -3.22 7.66 -0.12
C ASN A 161 -3.25 9.10 0.41
N ALA A 162 -4.06 9.94 -0.21
CA ALA A 162 -4.09 11.36 0.07
C ALA A 162 -5.12 11.77 1.12
N THR A 163 -5.99 10.86 1.55
CA THR A 163 -6.94 11.14 2.62
C THR A 163 -6.25 11.17 3.97
N ASN A 164 -6.75 12.04 4.82
CA ASN A 164 -6.61 11.93 6.27
C ASN A 164 -5.27 12.32 6.87
N ARG A 165 -4.71 13.41 6.38
CA ARG A 165 -3.67 14.08 7.14
C ARG A 165 -4.27 14.90 8.28
N THR A 166 -4.09 14.43 9.49
CA THR A 166 -4.23 15.25 10.70
C THR A 166 -2.97 16.09 10.92
N VAL A 167 -2.69 17.02 10.02
CA VAL A 167 -1.63 18.00 10.27
C VAL A 167 -2.26 19.14 11.05
N THR A 168 -1.94 19.24 12.33
CA THR A 168 -2.52 20.18 13.29
C THR A 168 -2.37 21.64 12.89
N HIS A 169 -1.40 21.97 12.05
CA HIS A 169 -1.06 23.34 11.67
C HIS A 169 -1.44 23.75 10.25
N SER A 170 -2.02 22.84 9.44
CA SER A 170 -2.52 23.19 8.13
C SER A 170 -4.05 23.19 8.14
N PRO A 171 -4.70 24.34 8.04
CA PRO A 171 -6.16 24.41 8.00
C PRO A 171 -6.75 23.73 6.77
N VAL A 172 -5.95 23.57 5.70
CA VAL A 172 -6.36 22.97 4.44
C VAL A 172 -6.31 21.43 4.47
N THR A 173 -5.46 20.86 5.33
CA THR A 173 -5.28 19.40 5.43
C THR A 173 -5.96 18.80 6.67
N ARG A 174 -6.75 19.58 7.40
CA ARG A 174 -7.61 19.11 8.49
C ARG A 174 -8.80 18.32 7.98
N LEU A 175 -8.53 17.23 7.34
CA LEU A 175 -9.60 16.37 6.85
C LEU A 175 -9.66 15.14 7.73
N GLY A 176 -10.83 14.98 8.29
CA GLY A 176 -11.13 13.78 9.05
C GLY A 176 -10.99 12.53 8.19
N GLY A 177 -10.53 11.45 8.77
CA GLY A 177 -10.42 10.12 8.22
C GLY A 177 -9.13 9.45 8.70
N GLY A 178 -8.93 8.17 8.37
CA GLY A 178 -7.81 7.39 8.85
C GLY A 178 -6.59 7.48 7.92
N GLN A 179 -5.42 7.53 8.48
CA GLN A 179 -4.18 7.35 7.71
C GLN A 179 -4.00 5.86 7.42
N PHE A 180 -3.89 5.48 6.16
CA PHE A 180 -3.68 4.07 5.77
C PHE A 180 -2.52 3.43 6.53
N ASN A 181 -1.43 4.16 6.73
CA ASN A 181 -0.25 3.66 7.42
C ASN A 181 -0.51 3.23 8.88
N THR A 182 -1.62 3.66 9.49
CA THR A 182 -1.99 3.18 10.83
C THR A 182 -2.40 1.71 10.84
N LEU A 183 -2.76 1.16 9.69
CA LEU A 183 -3.12 -0.25 9.54
C LEU A 183 -1.90 -1.15 9.35
N LEU A 184 -0.74 -0.60 9.04
CA LEU A 184 0.47 -1.36 8.69
C LEU A 184 1.28 -1.75 9.93
N GLY A 185 1.88 -2.94 9.88
CA GLY A 185 2.90 -3.33 10.85
C GLY A 185 4.17 -2.50 10.65
N ASN A 186 4.78 -2.06 11.74
CA ASN A 186 5.98 -1.23 11.74
C ASN A 186 7.19 -1.93 12.40
N ASN A 187 7.12 -3.23 12.55
CA ASN A 187 8.20 -4.07 13.07
C ASN A 187 8.95 -4.78 11.94
N PHE A 188 10.10 -5.35 12.25
CA PHE A 188 10.94 -6.04 11.26
C PHE A 188 10.26 -7.23 10.58
N GLU A 189 9.27 -7.85 11.22
CA GLU A 189 8.52 -8.96 10.65
C GLU A 189 7.69 -8.56 9.44
N TYR A 190 7.33 -7.26 9.35
CA TYR A 190 6.59 -6.65 8.24
C TYR A 190 7.48 -5.83 7.31
N SER A 191 8.76 -6.07 7.34
CA SER A 191 9.73 -5.44 6.44
C SER A 191 10.35 -6.48 5.51
N ASP A 192 10.42 -6.17 4.24
CA ASP A 192 11.23 -6.91 3.29
C ASP A 192 12.71 -6.67 3.60
N LEU A 193 13.39 -7.68 4.08
CA LEU A 193 14.78 -7.58 4.53
C LEU A 193 15.78 -7.41 3.37
N VAL A 194 15.35 -7.60 2.14
CA VAL A 194 16.18 -7.39 0.94
C VAL A 194 16.16 -5.92 0.53
N SER A 195 14.98 -5.32 0.45
CA SER A 195 14.80 -3.92 0.00
C SER A 195 14.73 -2.91 1.15
N GLY A 196 14.46 -3.37 2.38
CA GLY A 196 14.14 -2.51 3.52
C GLY A 196 12.76 -1.85 3.43
N ALA A 197 11.93 -2.27 2.47
CA ALA A 197 10.58 -1.75 2.33
C ALA A 197 9.65 -2.37 3.38
N MET A 198 8.75 -1.52 3.92
CA MET A 198 7.67 -2.00 4.77
C MET A 198 6.60 -2.68 3.92
N GLU A 199 5.94 -3.71 4.48
CA GLU A 199 4.75 -4.27 3.88
C GLU A 199 3.70 -3.18 3.65
N SER A 200 3.17 -3.10 2.44
CA SER A 200 2.24 -2.04 2.03
C SER A 200 0.78 -2.52 1.95
N VAL A 201 0.52 -3.73 2.42
CA VAL A 201 -0.80 -4.34 2.51
C VAL A 201 -1.06 -4.71 3.97
N ALA A 202 -2.30 -4.58 4.43
CA ALA A 202 -2.71 -5.05 5.75
C ALA A 202 -3.89 -6.01 5.64
N ARG A 203 -3.94 -7.00 6.51
CA ARG A 203 -5.16 -7.78 6.73
C ARG A 203 -6.08 -6.99 7.65
N VAL A 204 -7.36 -6.91 7.27
CA VAL A 204 -8.33 -6.09 7.99
C VAL A 204 -9.66 -6.78 8.13
N LYS A 205 -10.41 -6.35 9.15
CA LYS A 205 -11.84 -6.59 9.27
C LYS A 205 -12.61 -5.28 9.15
N VAL A 206 -13.80 -5.35 8.61
CA VAL A 206 -14.68 -4.20 8.43
C VAL A 206 -15.93 -4.37 9.28
N THR A 207 -16.26 -3.34 10.05
CA THR A 207 -17.40 -3.30 10.94
C THR A 207 -18.20 -2.02 10.71
N LYS A 208 -19.52 -2.13 10.66
CA LYS A 208 -20.40 -0.96 10.60
C LYS A 208 -20.41 -0.21 11.93
N LEU A 209 -20.30 1.09 11.87
CA LEU A 209 -20.43 1.99 13.02
C LEU A 209 -21.66 2.89 12.89
N PRO A 210 -22.18 3.42 14.00
CA PRO A 210 -23.09 4.55 13.96
C PRO A 210 -22.37 5.74 13.30
N PRO A 211 -23.07 6.52 12.45
CA PRO A 211 -22.46 7.69 11.82
C PRO A 211 -22.05 8.72 12.89
N PRO A 212 -20.90 9.38 12.72
CA PRO A 212 -20.50 10.45 13.60
C PRO A 212 -21.52 11.61 13.53
N PRO A 213 -21.64 12.42 14.58
CA PRO A 213 -22.45 13.63 14.54
C PRO A 213 -21.99 14.51 13.38
N ARG A 214 -22.94 15.03 12.61
CA ARG A 214 -22.61 15.91 11.48
C ARG A 214 -21.81 17.11 12.00
N PRO A 215 -20.66 17.43 11.37
CA PRO A 215 -19.93 18.63 11.76
C PRO A 215 -20.87 19.84 11.59
N GLN A 216 -20.94 20.67 12.61
CA GLN A 216 -21.67 21.93 12.50
C GLN A 216 -21.00 22.75 11.39
N LYS A 217 -21.77 23.08 10.36
CA LYS A 217 -21.30 24.03 9.34
C LYS A 217 -21.12 25.38 10.03
N TYR A 218 -19.88 25.83 10.10
CA TYR A 218 -19.58 27.21 10.47
C TYR A 218 -19.90 28.14 9.30
#